data_aaf715120e3d352fd5f1b6012fb5392e
#
_entry.id   aaf715120e3d352fd5f1b6012fb5392e
#
_cell.length_a   1.000
_cell.length_b   1.000
_cell.length_c   1.000
_cell.angle_alpha   90.00
_cell.angle_beta   90.00
_cell.angle_gamma   90.00
#
_symmetry.space_group_name_H-M   'P 1'
#
loop_
_entity.id
_entity.type
_entity.pdbx_description
1 polymer ?
#
loop_
_entity_poly.entity_id
_entity_poly.type
_entity_poly.pdbx_seq_one_letter_code
_entity_poly.pdbx_strand_id
1 'polypeptide(L)'
;VGERTERGLGTRTGLSPLDGPQRFLLLSSFLIPLGSFMVLPFMSVFLHERLGMGLGTVGVVLAVASLVQFSGGIAGGALADRIGLRRTMLWALIVRTAGFVGLLLALRWPPLAVGALILTCCGAALYLPANKAYLIHGVEDERRPAYLSAGNAALNAGMAMGPLIAGPFVLSSPGSLFVAVTALFVLVTAGHARLPSTTSERPPSPGASRQGLLAGVALLPFAANAMSFYLYFHFQHFLAVYAVERASSMFYSVVLLVCFTLVIVVQPLASGLIRRMPYGLALAVGFAGLAAGLAVLSIGTRPSLLAGGALITLGDIVLFLKNDLEALQRSPRSDAVIFGQQRLAAGLGACASGVLGGQLYSIGERTGDSGVFWLLAAAQCLLLPPLLLMLRRRAARPAQLSRRSTVAP
;
A
#
# COMPACT_ATOMS: atom_id res chain seq x y z
N VAL A 1 -59.74 -0.94 -15.35
CA VAL A 1 -58.94 0.25 -15.71
C VAL A 1 -57.81 0.30 -14.72
N GLY A 2 -56.62 -0.21 -15.12
CA GLY A 2 -55.45 -0.33 -14.28
C GLY A 2 -54.46 0.79 -14.59
N GLU A 3 -54.06 1.55 -13.59
CA GLU A 3 -52.90 2.41 -13.65
C GLU A 3 -51.64 1.58 -13.37
N ARG A 4 -50.86 1.34 -14.41
CA ARG A 4 -49.47 0.89 -14.31
C ARG A 4 -48.62 2.09 -13.94
N THR A 5 -48.23 2.15 -12.68
CA THR A 5 -47.15 3.04 -12.20
C THR A 5 -45.84 2.61 -12.84
N GLU A 6 -45.38 3.35 -13.81
CA GLU A 6 -44.02 3.27 -14.35
C GLU A 6 -43.04 3.63 -13.25
N ARG A 7 -42.39 2.61 -12.66
CA ARG A 7 -41.18 2.83 -11.84
C ARG A 7 -40.06 3.15 -12.79
N GLY A 8 -39.79 4.44 -12.96
CA GLY A 8 -38.60 4.93 -13.65
C GLY A 8 -37.34 4.35 -13.03
N LEU A 9 -36.62 3.52 -13.79
CA LEU A 9 -35.22 3.14 -13.51
C LEU A 9 -34.34 4.37 -13.73
N GLY A 10 -34.41 5.33 -12.81
CA GLY A 10 -33.43 6.37 -12.68
C GLY A 10 -32.22 5.81 -11.94
N THR A 11 -31.17 5.45 -12.64
CA THR A 11 -29.84 5.19 -12.10
C THR A 11 -29.34 6.47 -11.42
N ARG A 12 -29.73 6.68 -10.16
CA ARG A 12 -29.14 7.72 -9.30
C ARG A 12 -27.75 7.26 -8.83
N THR A 13 -26.80 7.23 -9.75
CA THR A 13 -25.36 7.14 -9.47
C THR A 13 -24.84 8.50 -9.04
N GLY A 14 -25.38 9.11 -7.99
CA GLY A 14 -24.92 10.37 -7.45
C GLY A 14 -24.67 10.25 -5.96
N LEU A 15 -23.52 10.74 -5.50
CA LEU A 15 -23.34 11.09 -4.09
C LEU A 15 -24.51 12.03 -3.74
N SER A 16 -25.37 11.67 -2.77
CA SER A 16 -26.30 12.62 -2.21
C SER A 16 -25.55 13.82 -1.65
N PRO A 17 -26.19 14.97 -1.39
CA PRO A 17 -25.50 16.09 -0.82
C PRO A 17 -24.76 15.64 0.44
N LEU A 18 -23.41 15.69 0.33
CA LEU A 18 -22.49 15.28 1.40
C LEU A 18 -22.68 16.18 2.61
N ASP A 19 -22.79 15.61 3.78
CA ASP A 19 -22.76 16.34 5.04
C ASP A 19 -21.39 17.00 5.29
N GLY A 20 -21.34 18.05 6.09
CA GLY A 20 -20.10 18.76 6.40
C GLY A 20 -18.95 17.84 6.83
N PRO A 21 -19.15 16.91 7.79
CA PRO A 21 -18.15 15.93 8.19
C PRO A 21 -17.67 15.04 7.05
N GLN A 22 -18.55 14.58 6.17
CA GLN A 22 -18.19 13.72 5.03
C GLN A 22 -17.37 14.47 3.98
N ARG A 23 -17.72 15.74 3.67
CA ARG A 23 -16.91 16.60 2.79
C ARG A 23 -15.50 16.80 3.33
N PHE A 24 -15.40 17.07 4.65
CA PHE A 24 -14.12 17.24 5.32
C PHE A 24 -13.28 15.95 5.28
N LEU A 25 -13.90 14.79 5.50
CA LEU A 25 -13.20 13.50 5.43
C LEU A 25 -12.73 13.15 4.01
N LEU A 26 -13.52 13.44 2.97
CA LEU A 26 -13.09 13.28 1.59
C LEU A 26 -11.91 14.21 1.25
N LEU A 27 -11.97 15.47 1.69
CA LEU A 27 -10.84 16.40 1.56
C LEU A 27 -9.62 15.89 2.33
N SER A 28 -9.79 15.37 3.54
CA SER A 28 -8.71 14.79 4.33
C SER A 28 -8.15 13.51 3.70
N SER A 29 -9.00 12.72 3.03
CA SER A 29 -8.58 11.54 2.27
C SER A 29 -7.70 11.90 1.05
N PHE A 30 -7.72 13.15 0.61
CA PHE A 30 -6.79 13.71 -0.37
C PHE A 30 -5.56 14.34 0.31
N LEU A 31 -5.76 15.22 1.30
CA LEU A 31 -4.68 16.01 1.91
C LEU A 31 -3.68 15.16 2.69
N ILE A 32 -4.12 14.12 3.40
CA ILE A 32 -3.25 13.26 4.19
C ILE A 32 -2.31 12.44 3.28
N PRO A 33 -2.77 11.75 2.23
CA PRO A 33 -1.89 11.13 1.25
C PRO A 33 -1.00 12.13 0.52
N LEU A 34 -1.53 13.30 0.15
CA LEU A 34 -0.75 14.37 -0.47
C LEU A 34 0.49 14.70 0.38
N GLY A 35 0.30 15.12 1.63
CA GLY A 35 1.41 15.47 2.53
C GLY A 35 2.34 14.29 2.80
N SER A 36 1.80 13.07 2.93
CA SER A 36 2.63 11.88 3.15
C SER A 36 3.51 11.56 1.95
N PHE A 37 2.95 11.63 0.75
CA PHE A 37 3.66 11.31 -0.49
C PHE A 37 4.56 12.45 -0.98
N MET A 38 4.46 13.64 -0.38
CA MET A 38 5.52 14.64 -0.50
C MET A 38 6.85 14.19 0.14
N VAL A 39 6.81 13.26 1.10
CA VAL A 39 7.96 12.86 1.91
C VAL A 39 8.32 11.39 1.70
N LEU A 40 7.37 10.46 1.92
CA LEU A 40 7.65 9.03 2.02
C LEU A 40 8.32 8.41 0.78
N PRO A 41 7.94 8.74 -0.47
CA PRO A 41 8.59 8.18 -1.66
C PRO A 41 10.05 8.57 -1.80
N PHE A 42 10.47 9.67 -1.17
CA PHE A 42 11.85 10.17 -1.20
C PHE A 42 12.67 9.75 0.03
N MET A 43 12.12 8.91 0.92
CA MET A 43 12.80 8.55 2.16
C MET A 43 14.13 7.83 1.93
N SER A 44 14.23 6.96 0.93
CA SER A 44 15.50 6.31 0.57
C SER A 44 16.56 7.33 0.19
N VAL A 45 16.20 8.30 -0.65
CA VAL A 45 17.09 9.40 -1.06
C VAL A 45 17.46 10.29 0.13
N PHE A 46 16.49 10.66 0.95
CA PHE A 46 16.71 11.51 2.12
C PHE A 46 17.68 10.84 3.14
N LEU A 47 17.44 9.57 3.46
CA LEU A 47 18.28 8.81 4.41
C LEU A 47 19.69 8.59 3.85
N HIS A 48 19.81 8.33 2.53
CA HIS A 48 21.10 8.09 1.89
C HIS A 48 21.87 9.38 1.65
N GLU A 49 21.33 10.30 0.85
CA GLU A 49 22.02 11.50 0.36
C GLU A 49 22.19 12.59 1.44
N ARG A 50 21.19 12.75 2.32
CA ARG A 50 21.20 13.83 3.33
C ARG A 50 21.72 13.40 4.68
N LEU A 51 21.50 12.14 5.07
CA LEU A 51 21.94 11.63 6.37
C LEU A 51 23.15 10.69 6.26
N GLY A 52 23.64 10.41 5.04
CA GLY A 52 24.82 9.59 4.81
C GLY A 52 24.68 8.12 5.19
N MET A 53 23.44 7.60 5.26
CA MET A 53 23.21 6.21 5.63
C MET A 53 23.51 5.28 4.46
N GLY A 54 24.25 4.21 4.70
CA GLY A 54 24.48 3.17 3.70
C GLY A 54 23.16 2.51 3.23
N LEU A 55 23.03 2.19 1.94
CA LEU A 55 21.77 1.69 1.36
C LEU A 55 21.28 0.39 1.99
N GLY A 56 22.17 -0.48 2.47
CA GLY A 56 21.78 -1.65 3.26
C GLY A 56 21.04 -1.28 4.53
N THR A 57 21.50 -0.24 5.26
CA THR A 57 20.84 0.29 6.46
C THR A 57 19.52 0.97 6.11
N VAL A 58 19.50 1.77 5.04
CA VAL A 58 18.26 2.40 4.52
C VAL A 58 17.21 1.32 4.22
N GLY A 59 17.61 0.23 3.58
CA GLY A 59 16.72 -0.90 3.31
C GLY A 59 16.11 -1.50 4.57
N VAL A 60 16.91 -1.72 5.63
CA VAL A 60 16.41 -2.22 6.92
C VAL A 60 15.44 -1.23 7.57
N VAL A 61 15.74 0.06 7.54
CA VAL A 61 14.85 1.11 8.08
C VAL A 61 13.51 1.13 7.34
N LEU A 62 13.54 1.07 6.01
CA LEU A 62 12.33 1.01 5.18
C LEU A 62 11.56 -0.30 5.37
N ALA A 63 12.26 -1.42 5.60
CA ALA A 63 11.65 -2.70 5.95
C ALA A 63 10.79 -2.61 7.21
N VAL A 64 11.38 -2.08 8.30
CA VAL A 64 10.68 -1.91 9.57
C VAL A 64 9.51 -0.93 9.42
N ALA A 65 9.72 0.19 8.75
CA ALA A 65 8.69 1.20 8.49
C ALA A 65 7.50 0.61 7.73
N SER A 66 7.76 -0.17 6.66
CA SER A 66 6.74 -0.85 5.86
C SER A 66 5.99 -1.91 6.67
N LEU A 67 6.71 -2.73 7.45
CA LEU A 67 6.08 -3.72 8.31
C LEU A 67 5.11 -3.06 9.29
N VAL A 68 5.53 -2.00 9.96
CA VAL A 68 4.69 -1.23 10.88
C VAL A 68 3.47 -0.64 10.17
N GLN A 69 3.67 -0.03 8.99
CA GLN A 69 2.60 0.61 8.23
C GLN A 69 1.53 -0.38 7.76
N PHE A 70 1.93 -1.55 7.30
CA PHE A 70 0.99 -2.52 6.76
C PHE A 70 0.35 -3.40 7.84
N SER A 71 1.13 -3.91 8.80
CA SER A 71 0.61 -4.80 9.85
C SER A 71 -0.14 -4.04 10.96
N GLY A 72 0.20 -2.79 11.21
CA GLY A 72 -0.40 -1.98 12.27
C GLY A 72 -1.87 -1.60 12.05
N GLY A 73 -2.41 -1.81 10.84
CA GLY A 73 -3.84 -1.57 10.55
C GLY A 73 -4.80 -2.40 11.41
N ILE A 74 -4.38 -3.59 11.84
CA ILE A 74 -5.14 -4.45 12.76
C ILE A 74 -5.25 -3.78 14.13
N ALA A 75 -4.14 -3.22 14.63
CA ALA A 75 -4.12 -2.47 15.88
C ALA A 75 -5.01 -1.21 15.80
N GLY A 76 -5.02 -0.53 14.63
CA GLY A 76 -5.88 0.62 14.37
C GLY A 76 -7.37 0.30 14.46
N GLY A 77 -7.80 -0.82 13.89
CA GLY A 77 -9.17 -1.31 14.01
C GLY A 77 -9.54 -1.61 15.47
N ALA A 78 -8.71 -2.39 16.17
CA ALA A 78 -8.92 -2.73 17.57
C ALA A 78 -8.93 -1.49 18.50
N LEU A 79 -8.12 -0.48 18.19
CA LEU A 79 -8.11 0.78 18.93
C LEU A 79 -9.41 1.57 18.68
N ALA A 80 -9.88 1.61 17.42
CA ALA A 80 -11.13 2.27 17.06
C ALA A 80 -12.35 1.67 17.78
N ASP A 81 -12.36 0.35 17.96
CA ASP A 81 -13.41 -0.34 18.72
C ASP A 81 -13.39 0.02 20.23
N ARG A 82 -12.20 0.32 20.78
CA ARG A 82 -12.04 0.62 22.22
C ARG A 82 -12.30 2.09 22.57
N ILE A 83 -11.78 3.03 21.80
CA ILE A 83 -11.79 4.46 22.12
C ILE A 83 -12.67 5.29 21.18
N GLY A 84 -13.25 4.66 20.13
CA GLY A 84 -14.09 5.28 19.11
C GLY A 84 -13.29 5.81 17.92
N LEU A 85 -13.98 5.93 16.78
CA LEU A 85 -13.37 6.26 15.48
C LEU A 85 -12.67 7.62 15.48
N ARG A 86 -13.34 8.68 15.98
CA ARG A 86 -12.78 10.04 16.04
C ARG A 86 -11.50 10.11 16.88
N ARG A 87 -11.52 9.53 18.08
CA ARG A 87 -10.36 9.56 18.97
C ARG A 87 -9.19 8.81 18.36
N THR A 88 -9.43 7.67 17.71
CA THR A 88 -8.41 6.90 17.01
C THR A 88 -7.78 7.71 15.87
N MET A 89 -8.59 8.39 15.04
CA MET A 89 -8.07 9.26 13.97
C MET A 89 -7.23 10.42 14.54
N LEU A 90 -7.68 11.04 15.63
CA LEU A 90 -6.93 12.14 16.28
C LEU A 90 -5.58 11.66 16.82
N TRP A 91 -5.53 10.56 17.56
CA TRP A 91 -4.28 10.00 18.06
C TRP A 91 -3.35 9.59 16.92
N ALA A 92 -3.89 8.97 15.87
CA ALA A 92 -3.15 8.60 14.68
C ALA A 92 -2.50 9.82 14.00
N LEU A 93 -3.24 10.92 13.85
CA LEU A 93 -2.74 12.16 13.26
C LEU A 93 -1.74 12.87 14.16
N ILE A 94 -1.93 12.88 15.49
CA ILE A 94 -0.97 13.44 16.45
C ILE A 94 0.36 12.69 16.36
N VAL A 95 0.33 11.34 16.41
CA VAL A 95 1.52 10.50 16.27
C VAL A 95 2.22 10.74 14.93
N ARG A 96 1.45 10.87 13.85
CA ARG A 96 1.98 11.12 12.52
C ARG A 96 2.59 12.52 12.39
N THR A 97 1.95 13.54 12.95
CA THR A 97 2.48 14.91 13.00
C THR A 97 3.78 14.95 13.80
N ALA A 98 3.83 14.28 14.96
CA ALA A 98 5.07 14.14 15.74
C ALA A 98 6.19 13.47 14.94
N GLY A 99 5.85 12.47 14.10
CA GLY A 99 6.78 11.86 13.16
C GLY A 99 7.35 12.88 12.15
N PHE A 100 6.52 13.72 11.52
CA PHE A 100 6.99 14.75 10.59
C PHE A 100 7.81 15.84 11.29
N VAL A 101 7.46 16.24 12.52
CA VAL A 101 8.30 17.11 13.36
C VAL A 101 9.64 16.45 13.62
N GLY A 102 9.66 15.16 13.96
CA GLY A 102 10.86 14.39 14.14
C GLY A 102 11.76 14.34 12.91
N LEU A 103 11.17 14.19 11.69
CA LEU A 103 11.93 14.25 10.43
C LEU A 103 12.50 15.65 10.17
N LEU A 104 11.77 16.72 10.51
CA LEU A 104 12.29 18.08 10.46
C LEU A 104 13.50 18.26 11.42
N LEU A 105 13.39 17.75 12.64
CA LEU A 105 14.49 17.79 13.62
C LEU A 105 15.67 16.90 13.21
N ALA A 106 15.43 15.83 12.47
CA ALA A 106 16.47 14.93 11.95
C ALA A 106 17.44 15.62 10.98
N LEU A 107 17.05 16.75 10.38
CA LEU A 107 17.98 17.59 9.60
C LEU A 107 19.14 18.12 10.45
N ARG A 108 18.93 18.30 11.77
CA ARG A 108 19.95 18.74 12.71
C ARG A 108 20.49 17.61 13.58
N TRP A 109 19.65 16.60 13.86
CA TRP A 109 19.99 15.42 14.66
C TRP A 109 19.62 14.13 13.91
N PRO A 110 20.49 13.66 12.99
CA PRO A 110 20.25 12.50 12.13
C PRO A 110 19.72 11.24 12.83
N PRO A 111 20.13 10.89 14.07
CA PRO A 111 19.61 9.68 14.75
C PRO A 111 18.10 9.67 14.96
N LEU A 112 17.45 10.84 14.96
CA LEU A 112 15.98 10.93 15.10
C LEU A 112 15.22 10.41 13.88
N ALA A 113 15.84 10.36 12.70
CA ALA A 113 15.16 10.05 11.44
C ALA A 113 14.44 8.70 11.46
N VAL A 114 15.07 7.67 12.00
CA VAL A 114 14.52 6.30 12.05
C VAL A 114 13.27 6.26 12.92
N GLY A 115 13.36 6.76 14.15
CA GLY A 115 12.23 6.83 15.08
C GLY A 115 11.09 7.69 14.53
N ALA A 116 11.41 8.82 13.91
CA ALA A 116 10.46 9.73 13.30
C ALA A 116 9.70 9.08 12.11
N LEU A 117 10.40 8.35 11.25
CA LEU A 117 9.81 7.59 10.16
C LEU A 117 8.87 6.50 10.68
N ILE A 118 9.30 5.74 11.70
CA ILE A 118 8.46 4.71 12.32
C ILE A 118 7.20 5.33 12.93
N LEU A 119 7.29 6.47 13.64
CA LEU A 119 6.12 7.18 14.16
C LEU A 119 5.17 7.61 13.05
N THR A 120 5.71 8.14 11.94
CA THR A 120 4.90 8.51 10.77
C THR A 120 4.14 7.31 10.23
N CYS A 121 4.77 6.15 10.12
CA CYS A 121 4.16 4.91 9.65
C CYS A 121 3.15 4.32 10.66
N CYS A 122 3.42 4.40 11.97
CA CYS A 122 2.46 4.04 13.02
C CYS A 122 1.17 4.87 12.90
N GLY A 123 1.29 6.19 12.77
CA GLY A 123 0.14 7.07 12.59
C GLY A 123 -0.66 6.71 11.34
N ALA A 124 0.01 6.39 10.22
CA ALA A 124 -0.64 5.96 8.99
C ALA A 124 -1.45 4.65 9.18
N ALA A 125 -0.85 3.68 9.85
CA ALA A 125 -1.46 2.38 10.12
C ALA A 125 -2.74 2.48 10.97
N LEU A 126 -2.73 3.34 11.98
CA LEU A 126 -3.87 3.57 12.85
C LEU A 126 -4.99 4.39 12.18
N TYR A 127 -4.63 5.34 11.31
CA TYR A 127 -5.58 6.28 10.71
C TYR A 127 -6.51 5.62 9.69
N LEU A 128 -5.97 4.85 8.76
CA LEU A 128 -6.69 4.41 7.57
C LEU A 128 -7.94 3.57 7.85
N PRO A 129 -7.93 2.57 8.76
CA PRO A 129 -9.13 1.81 9.10
C PRO A 129 -10.22 2.68 9.73
N ALA A 130 -9.84 3.56 10.67
CA ALA A 130 -10.76 4.45 11.37
C ALA A 130 -11.40 5.48 10.42
N ASN A 131 -10.63 6.04 9.48
CA ASN A 131 -11.13 6.98 8.47
C ASN A 131 -12.15 6.31 7.54
N LYS A 132 -11.87 5.11 7.04
CA LYS A 132 -12.80 4.38 6.18
C LYS A 132 -14.10 4.05 6.91
N ALA A 133 -14.01 3.60 8.16
CA ALA A 133 -15.18 3.30 8.97
C ALA A 133 -16.02 4.55 9.28
N TYR A 134 -15.37 5.68 9.58
CA TYR A 134 -16.06 6.95 9.84
C TYR A 134 -16.74 7.50 8.59
N LEU A 135 -16.09 7.39 7.41
CA LEU A 135 -16.62 7.89 6.15
C LEU A 135 -17.96 7.25 5.77
N ILE A 136 -18.17 5.99 6.14
CA ILE A 136 -19.42 5.25 5.88
C ILE A 136 -20.35 5.18 7.08
N HIS A 137 -20.01 5.83 8.19
CA HIS A 137 -20.85 5.85 9.39
C HIS A 137 -22.13 6.63 9.11
N GLY A 138 -23.28 6.02 9.46
CA GLY A 138 -24.60 6.60 9.17
C GLY A 138 -25.01 6.62 7.69
N VAL A 139 -24.23 6.01 6.80
CA VAL A 139 -24.54 5.89 5.37
C VAL A 139 -25.32 4.60 5.11
N GLU A 140 -26.40 4.67 4.33
CA GLU A 140 -27.19 3.53 3.86
C GLU A 140 -26.29 2.52 3.11
N ASP A 141 -26.53 1.23 3.30
CA ASP A 141 -25.66 0.15 2.77
C ASP A 141 -25.46 0.23 1.25
N GLU A 142 -26.50 0.61 0.50
CA GLU A 142 -26.47 0.76 -0.96
C GLU A 142 -25.51 1.87 -1.43
N ARG A 143 -25.27 2.88 -0.58
CA ARG A 143 -24.43 4.05 -0.91
C ARG A 143 -22.99 3.93 -0.41
N ARG A 144 -22.71 3.06 0.56
CA ARG A 144 -21.35 2.84 1.11
C ARG A 144 -20.28 2.61 0.05
N PRO A 145 -20.53 1.78 -1.02
CA PRO A 145 -19.53 1.60 -2.07
C PRO A 145 -19.14 2.90 -2.79
N ALA A 146 -20.08 3.82 -3.01
CA ALA A 146 -19.79 5.10 -3.66
C ALA A 146 -18.90 6.00 -2.79
N TYR A 147 -19.16 6.08 -1.47
CA TYR A 147 -18.33 6.84 -0.53
C TYR A 147 -16.92 6.27 -0.39
N LEU A 148 -16.79 4.94 -0.31
CA LEU A 148 -15.49 4.27 -0.27
C LEU A 148 -14.70 4.47 -1.58
N SER A 149 -15.39 4.42 -2.72
CA SER A 149 -14.78 4.69 -4.02
C SER A 149 -14.29 6.14 -4.13
N ALA A 150 -15.11 7.11 -3.69
CA ALA A 150 -14.71 8.52 -3.67
C ALA A 150 -13.51 8.74 -2.74
N GLY A 151 -13.50 8.13 -1.55
CA GLY A 151 -12.36 8.16 -0.63
C GLY A 151 -11.09 7.56 -1.21
N ASN A 152 -11.19 6.44 -1.92
CA ASN A 152 -10.05 5.81 -2.60
C ASN A 152 -9.54 6.68 -3.78
N ALA A 153 -10.44 7.30 -4.55
CA ALA A 153 -10.06 8.22 -5.63
C ALA A 153 -9.31 9.44 -5.07
N ALA A 154 -9.81 10.04 -3.99
CA ALA A 154 -9.17 11.15 -3.30
C ALA A 154 -7.78 10.76 -2.77
N LEU A 155 -7.65 9.57 -2.16
CA LEU A 155 -6.39 9.01 -1.67
C LEU A 155 -5.36 8.88 -2.81
N ASN A 156 -5.73 8.25 -3.92
CA ASN A 156 -4.83 8.05 -5.06
C ASN A 156 -4.45 9.38 -5.72
N ALA A 157 -5.38 10.34 -5.81
CA ALA A 157 -5.08 11.68 -6.31
C ALA A 157 -4.05 12.40 -5.43
N GLY A 158 -4.17 12.32 -4.11
CA GLY A 158 -3.19 12.85 -3.17
C GLY A 158 -1.82 12.17 -3.32
N MET A 159 -1.79 10.84 -3.46
CA MET A 159 -0.56 10.07 -3.69
C MET A 159 0.14 10.47 -5.00
N ALA A 160 -0.63 10.73 -6.07
CA ALA A 160 -0.09 11.14 -7.36
C ALA A 160 0.50 12.56 -7.33
N MET A 161 -0.18 13.49 -6.65
CA MET A 161 0.21 14.91 -6.63
C MET A 161 1.34 15.21 -5.63
N GLY A 162 1.42 14.47 -4.52
CA GLY A 162 2.43 14.69 -3.48
C GLY A 162 3.86 14.74 -4.01
N PRO A 163 4.35 13.74 -4.72
CA PRO A 163 5.70 13.73 -5.26
C PRO A 163 5.98 14.83 -6.29
N LEU A 164 4.98 15.24 -7.09
CA LEU A 164 5.12 16.35 -8.04
C LEU A 164 5.41 17.67 -7.34
N ILE A 165 4.70 17.94 -6.24
CA ILE A 165 4.91 19.16 -5.44
C ILE A 165 6.26 19.08 -4.73
N ALA A 166 6.65 17.92 -4.21
CA ALA A 166 7.86 17.77 -3.42
C ALA A 166 9.14 17.65 -4.25
N GLY A 167 9.04 17.09 -5.46
CA GLY A 167 10.20 16.76 -6.30
C GLY A 167 11.24 17.88 -6.45
N PRO A 168 10.86 19.13 -6.69
CA PRO A 168 11.80 20.26 -6.77
C PRO A 168 12.49 20.58 -5.45
N PHE A 169 11.85 20.30 -4.31
CA PHE A 169 12.28 20.76 -2.98
C PHE A 169 12.98 19.71 -2.13
N VAL A 170 12.82 18.43 -2.46
CA VAL A 170 13.26 17.31 -1.58
C VAL A 170 14.77 17.33 -1.31
N LEU A 171 15.58 17.73 -2.28
CA LEU A 171 17.03 17.85 -2.14
C LEU A 171 17.48 19.30 -1.93
N SER A 172 16.82 20.26 -2.57
CA SER A 172 17.20 21.68 -2.51
C SER A 172 16.80 22.35 -1.19
N SER A 173 15.59 22.04 -0.68
CA SER A 173 15.01 22.70 0.50
C SER A 173 14.21 21.75 1.37
N PRO A 174 14.79 20.64 1.87
CA PRO A 174 14.05 19.63 2.64
C PRO A 174 13.42 20.20 3.92
N GLY A 175 14.04 21.21 4.53
CA GLY A 175 13.49 21.88 5.71
C GLY A 175 12.15 22.55 5.42
N SER A 176 12.06 23.33 4.34
CA SER A 176 10.80 23.97 3.92
C SER A 176 9.72 22.93 3.60
N LEU A 177 10.10 21.84 2.95
CA LEU A 177 9.20 20.72 2.65
C LEU A 177 8.62 20.11 3.93
N PHE A 178 9.46 19.76 4.91
CA PHE A 178 9.01 19.19 6.18
C PHE A 178 8.16 20.18 7.01
N VAL A 179 8.49 21.48 6.99
CA VAL A 179 7.66 22.52 7.64
C VAL A 179 6.28 22.56 6.99
N ALA A 180 6.20 22.61 5.66
CA ALA A 180 4.93 22.66 4.92
C ALA A 180 4.07 21.41 5.21
N VAL A 181 4.68 20.22 5.19
CA VAL A 181 3.97 18.96 5.49
C VAL A 181 3.52 18.92 6.94
N THR A 182 4.36 19.35 7.89
CA THR A 182 4.00 19.42 9.31
C THR A 182 2.82 20.38 9.52
N ALA A 183 2.86 21.58 8.93
CA ALA A 183 1.78 22.54 9.00
C ALA A 183 0.47 21.97 8.43
N LEU A 184 0.54 21.26 7.29
CA LEU A 184 -0.61 20.58 6.71
C LEU A 184 -1.20 19.56 7.69
N PHE A 185 -0.37 18.72 8.32
CA PHE A 185 -0.84 17.72 9.29
C PHE A 185 -1.41 18.35 10.55
N VAL A 186 -0.86 19.46 11.05
CA VAL A 186 -1.42 20.23 12.16
C VAL A 186 -2.81 20.75 11.81
N LEU A 187 -2.98 21.36 10.64
CA LEU A 187 -4.27 21.88 10.17
C LEU A 187 -5.31 20.75 10.01
N VAL A 188 -4.92 19.63 9.40
CA VAL A 188 -5.79 18.47 9.23
C VAL A 188 -6.17 17.88 10.60
N THR A 189 -5.24 17.79 11.54
CA THR A 189 -5.49 17.31 12.91
C THR A 189 -6.47 18.24 13.64
N ALA A 190 -6.29 19.55 13.52
CA ALA A 190 -7.20 20.54 14.11
C ALA A 190 -8.63 20.44 13.51
N GLY A 191 -8.72 20.17 12.20
CA GLY A 191 -10.02 19.89 11.55
C GLY A 191 -10.69 18.63 12.09
N HIS A 192 -9.95 17.54 12.27
CA HIS A 192 -10.47 16.30 12.86
C HIS A 192 -10.95 16.47 14.31
N ALA A 193 -10.34 17.39 15.06
CA ALA A 193 -10.79 17.71 16.42
C ALA A 193 -12.20 18.32 16.48
N ARG A 194 -12.70 18.85 15.37
CA ARG A 194 -14.06 19.41 15.25
C ARG A 194 -15.10 18.41 14.77
N LEU A 195 -14.70 17.20 14.35
CA LEU A 195 -15.65 16.17 13.92
C LEU A 195 -16.54 15.73 15.11
N PRO A 196 -17.81 15.37 14.86
CA PRO A 196 -18.66 14.76 15.87
C PRO A 196 -18.04 13.49 16.45
N SER A 197 -18.29 13.24 17.75
CA SER A 197 -17.89 11.98 18.36
C SER A 197 -18.85 10.88 17.88
N THR A 198 -18.31 9.82 17.28
CA THR A 198 -19.07 8.64 16.91
C THR A 198 -18.58 7.47 17.74
N THR A 199 -19.49 6.81 18.43
CA THR A 199 -19.25 5.50 19.03
C THR A 199 -19.39 4.44 17.96
N SER A 200 -18.51 3.45 17.95
CA SER A 200 -18.69 2.27 17.09
C SER A 200 -19.99 1.57 17.49
N GLU A 201 -20.97 1.54 16.60
CA GLU A 201 -22.27 0.89 16.87
C GLU A 201 -22.17 -0.65 16.87
N ARG A 202 -21.01 -1.19 16.57
CA ARG A 202 -20.82 -2.64 16.51
C ARG A 202 -20.17 -3.12 17.81
N PRO A 203 -20.94 -3.84 18.68
CA PRO A 203 -20.31 -4.53 19.80
C PRO A 203 -19.26 -5.50 19.27
N PRO A 204 -18.11 -5.66 19.97
CA PRO A 204 -17.10 -6.64 19.59
C PRO A 204 -17.78 -7.99 19.43
N SER A 205 -17.67 -8.62 18.27
CA SER A 205 -18.27 -9.95 18.04
C SER A 205 -17.74 -10.91 19.10
N PRO A 206 -18.59 -11.47 19.97
CA PRO A 206 -18.14 -12.42 20.99
C PRO A 206 -17.60 -13.66 20.30
N GLY A 207 -16.29 -13.83 20.24
CA GLY A 207 -15.62 -14.95 19.59
C GLY A 207 -14.51 -14.61 18.59
N ALA A 208 -14.46 -13.37 18.06
CA ALA A 208 -13.38 -12.95 17.15
C ALA A 208 -12.00 -12.92 17.84
N SER A 209 -11.96 -12.80 19.17
CA SER A 209 -10.76 -12.68 19.99
C SER A 209 -10.01 -14.02 20.25
N ARG A 210 -10.62 -15.18 20.02
CA ARG A 210 -10.03 -16.49 20.40
C ARG A 210 -9.34 -17.26 19.28
N GLN A 211 -9.57 -16.90 18.02
CA GLN A 211 -8.89 -17.57 16.91
C GLN A 211 -7.71 -16.70 16.45
N GLY A 212 -6.51 -17.27 16.43
CA GLY A 212 -5.29 -16.57 16.01
C GLY A 212 -5.43 -15.87 14.65
N LEU A 213 -4.68 -14.79 14.46
CA LEU A 213 -4.71 -13.94 13.26
C LEU A 213 -4.55 -14.72 11.96
N LEU A 214 -3.78 -15.80 11.96
CA LEU A 214 -3.51 -16.65 10.80
C LEU A 214 -4.47 -17.86 10.69
N ALA A 215 -5.44 -18.01 11.61
CA ALA A 215 -6.40 -19.08 11.53
C ALA A 215 -7.28 -18.94 10.27
N GLY A 216 -7.42 -20.01 9.49
CA GLY A 216 -8.21 -20.02 8.25
C GLY A 216 -7.60 -19.23 7.10
N VAL A 217 -6.29 -18.92 7.16
CA VAL A 217 -5.60 -18.23 6.06
C VAL A 217 -5.57 -19.09 4.79
N ALA A 218 -5.93 -18.50 3.66
CA ALA A 218 -5.75 -19.10 2.35
C ALA A 218 -4.27 -19.01 1.96
N LEU A 219 -3.48 -20.04 2.29
CA LEU A 219 -2.02 -20.00 2.24
C LEU A 219 -1.46 -19.62 0.86
N LEU A 220 -2.07 -20.09 -0.24
CA LEU A 220 -1.56 -19.78 -1.59
C LEU A 220 -1.71 -18.31 -1.96
N PRO A 221 -2.91 -17.68 -1.89
CA PRO A 221 -3.02 -16.25 -2.16
C PRO A 221 -2.27 -15.40 -1.12
N PHE A 222 -2.15 -15.83 0.13
CA PHE A 222 -1.32 -15.16 1.14
C PHE A 222 0.17 -15.13 0.73
N ALA A 223 0.74 -16.28 0.37
CA ALA A 223 2.14 -16.39 -0.04
C ALA A 223 2.40 -15.68 -1.38
N ALA A 224 1.47 -15.79 -2.34
CA ALA A 224 1.56 -15.09 -3.61
C ALA A 224 1.49 -13.57 -3.42
N ASN A 225 0.65 -13.08 -2.50
CA ASN A 225 0.57 -11.66 -2.18
C ASN A 225 1.84 -11.16 -1.48
N ALA A 226 2.36 -11.90 -0.50
CA ALA A 226 3.64 -11.57 0.14
C ALA A 226 4.77 -11.47 -0.88
N MET A 227 4.82 -12.41 -1.84
CA MET A 227 5.82 -12.41 -2.91
C MET A 227 5.60 -11.26 -3.91
N SER A 228 4.34 -10.93 -4.26
CA SER A 228 4.03 -9.77 -5.11
C SER A 228 4.52 -8.49 -4.46
N PHE A 229 4.24 -8.29 -3.17
CA PHE A 229 4.72 -7.13 -2.42
C PHE A 229 6.24 -7.14 -2.24
N TYR A 230 6.86 -8.29 -2.03
CA TYR A 230 8.31 -8.41 -1.98
C TYR A 230 8.97 -7.86 -3.26
N LEU A 231 8.51 -8.28 -4.42
CA LEU A 231 9.06 -7.87 -5.70
C LEU A 231 8.71 -6.42 -6.07
N TYR A 232 7.46 -6.00 -5.81
CA TYR A 232 7.02 -4.62 -6.03
C TYR A 232 7.78 -3.62 -5.16
N PHE A 233 8.07 -3.96 -3.91
CA PHE A 233 8.76 -3.03 -3.01
C PHE A 233 10.24 -2.85 -3.31
N HIS A 234 10.87 -3.67 -4.16
CA HIS A 234 12.16 -3.33 -4.75
C HIS A 234 12.05 -2.03 -5.57
N PHE A 235 10.98 -1.91 -6.36
CA PHE A 235 10.67 -0.69 -7.09
C PHE A 235 10.38 0.48 -6.13
N GLN A 236 9.51 0.29 -5.16
CA GLN A 236 9.10 1.36 -4.24
C GLN A 236 10.22 1.89 -3.33
N HIS A 237 11.11 1.02 -2.87
CA HIS A 237 12.16 1.42 -1.94
C HIS A 237 13.39 2.02 -2.64
N PHE A 238 13.75 1.54 -3.83
CA PHE A 238 15.04 1.84 -4.45
C PHE A 238 14.95 2.67 -5.73
N LEU A 239 13.78 2.76 -6.38
CA LEU A 239 13.65 3.56 -7.60
C LEU A 239 13.97 5.04 -7.36
N ALA A 240 13.63 5.59 -6.19
CA ALA A 240 13.89 7.00 -5.90
C ALA A 240 15.40 7.32 -6.00
N VAL A 241 16.25 6.52 -5.34
CA VAL A 241 17.71 6.68 -5.41
C VAL A 241 18.18 6.54 -6.86
N TYR A 242 17.79 5.43 -7.51
CA TYR A 242 18.21 5.11 -8.87
C TYR A 242 17.79 6.18 -9.91
N ALA A 243 16.57 6.69 -9.82
CA ALA A 243 16.05 7.68 -10.75
C ALA A 243 16.60 9.10 -10.49
N VAL A 244 16.88 9.45 -9.24
CA VAL A 244 17.47 10.74 -8.89
C VAL A 244 18.90 10.85 -9.41
N GLU A 245 19.72 9.80 -9.25
CA GLU A 245 21.07 9.73 -9.78
C GLU A 245 21.11 9.87 -11.32
N ARG A 246 20.18 9.24 -12.04
CA ARG A 246 20.18 9.16 -13.51
C ARG A 246 19.42 10.29 -14.22
N ALA A 247 18.51 10.93 -13.51
CA ALA A 247 17.67 11.97 -14.12
C ALA A 247 17.48 13.16 -13.18
N SER A 248 16.52 13.09 -12.26
CA SER A 248 16.26 14.09 -11.21
C SER A 248 15.12 13.63 -10.31
N SER A 249 14.99 14.27 -9.13
CA SER A 249 13.86 14.09 -8.23
C SER A 249 12.51 14.46 -8.88
N MET A 250 12.50 15.49 -9.72
CA MET A 250 11.31 15.89 -10.49
C MET A 250 10.91 14.82 -11.50
N PHE A 251 11.87 14.22 -12.20
CA PHE A 251 11.58 13.14 -13.15
C PHE A 251 11.04 11.89 -12.45
N TYR A 252 11.61 11.53 -11.29
CA TYR A 252 11.05 10.46 -10.44
C TYR A 252 9.58 10.73 -10.07
N SER A 253 9.24 11.98 -9.75
CA SER A 253 7.86 12.39 -9.45
C SER A 253 6.92 12.18 -10.66
N VAL A 254 7.43 12.43 -11.89
CA VAL A 254 6.67 12.15 -13.12
C VAL A 254 6.44 10.65 -13.31
N VAL A 255 7.44 9.81 -13.01
CA VAL A 255 7.28 8.35 -13.06
C VAL A 255 6.17 7.91 -12.09
N LEU A 256 6.18 8.40 -10.86
CA LEU A 256 5.14 8.09 -9.87
C LEU A 256 3.75 8.58 -10.31
N LEU A 257 3.67 9.80 -10.90
CA LEU A 257 2.40 10.31 -11.44
C LEU A 257 1.84 9.35 -12.49
N VAL A 258 2.66 8.89 -13.43
CA VAL A 258 2.25 7.92 -14.46
C VAL A 258 1.76 6.64 -13.81
N CYS A 259 2.50 6.09 -12.84
CA CYS A 259 2.11 4.87 -12.12
C CYS A 259 0.76 5.02 -11.42
N PHE A 260 0.55 6.08 -10.62
CA PHE A 260 -0.72 6.30 -9.93
C PHE A 260 -1.87 6.59 -10.89
N THR A 261 -1.63 7.30 -11.98
CA THR A 261 -2.64 7.53 -13.03
C THR A 261 -3.06 6.21 -13.68
N LEU A 262 -2.10 5.33 -13.96
CA LEU A 262 -2.42 3.99 -14.49
C LEU A 262 -3.28 3.19 -13.50
N VAL A 263 -2.99 3.23 -12.20
CA VAL A 263 -3.85 2.56 -11.20
C VAL A 263 -5.27 3.13 -11.25
N ILE A 264 -5.42 4.46 -11.25
CA ILE A 264 -6.74 5.11 -11.25
C ILE A 264 -7.55 4.77 -12.51
N VAL A 265 -6.90 4.72 -13.66
CA VAL A 265 -7.58 4.54 -14.96
C VAL A 265 -7.70 3.05 -15.32
N VAL A 266 -6.61 2.31 -15.26
CA VAL A 266 -6.56 0.93 -15.77
C VAL A 266 -7.21 -0.06 -14.82
N GLN A 267 -7.05 0.10 -13.50
CA GLN A 267 -7.59 -0.86 -12.54
C GLN A 267 -9.11 -1.03 -12.63
N PRO A 268 -9.94 0.03 -12.69
CA PRO A 268 -11.37 -0.11 -12.88
C PRO A 268 -11.73 -0.77 -14.23
N LEU A 269 -11.07 -0.36 -15.31
CA LEU A 269 -11.32 -0.86 -16.66
C LEU A 269 -10.95 -2.35 -16.80
N ALA A 270 -9.83 -2.76 -16.23
CA ALA A 270 -9.33 -4.12 -16.29
C ALA A 270 -9.98 -5.06 -15.26
N SER A 271 -10.65 -4.54 -14.22
CA SER A 271 -11.17 -5.32 -13.10
C SER A 271 -12.06 -6.48 -13.53
N GLY A 272 -12.93 -6.27 -14.52
CA GLY A 272 -13.82 -7.30 -15.08
C GLY A 272 -13.06 -8.43 -15.76
N LEU A 273 -12.00 -8.10 -16.52
CA LEU A 273 -11.13 -9.06 -17.19
C LEU A 273 -10.32 -9.85 -16.15
N ILE A 274 -9.67 -9.16 -15.20
CA ILE A 274 -8.85 -9.79 -14.15
C ILE A 274 -9.68 -10.76 -13.30
N ARG A 275 -10.93 -10.40 -12.97
CA ARG A 275 -11.84 -11.27 -12.22
C ARG A 275 -12.09 -12.59 -12.95
N ARG A 276 -12.26 -12.57 -14.27
CA ARG A 276 -12.55 -13.75 -15.11
C ARG A 276 -11.28 -14.59 -15.39
N MET A 277 -10.09 -14.04 -15.24
CA MET A 277 -8.85 -14.78 -15.49
C MET A 277 -8.68 -15.96 -14.54
N PRO A 278 -8.22 -17.14 -15.00
CA PRO A 278 -7.75 -18.21 -14.12
C PRO A 278 -6.60 -17.70 -13.24
N TYR A 279 -6.57 -18.14 -11.95
CA TYR A 279 -5.59 -17.64 -10.98
C TYR A 279 -4.14 -17.83 -11.44
N GLY A 280 -3.81 -19.01 -12.01
CA GLY A 280 -2.46 -19.28 -12.51
C GLY A 280 -2.03 -18.36 -13.66
N LEU A 281 -2.96 -18.03 -14.58
CA LEU A 281 -2.71 -17.08 -15.68
C LEU A 281 -2.50 -15.67 -15.15
N ALA A 282 -3.32 -15.23 -14.19
CA ALA A 282 -3.16 -13.91 -13.57
C ALA A 282 -1.81 -13.77 -12.87
N LEU A 283 -1.36 -14.79 -12.13
CA LEU A 283 -0.02 -14.82 -11.54
C LEU A 283 1.07 -14.74 -12.62
N ALA A 284 0.96 -15.54 -13.69
CA ALA A 284 1.95 -15.55 -14.76
C ALA A 284 2.04 -14.17 -15.46
N VAL A 285 0.90 -13.58 -15.84
CA VAL A 285 0.83 -12.25 -16.48
C VAL A 285 1.36 -11.17 -15.55
N GLY A 286 0.94 -11.17 -14.29
CA GLY A 286 1.37 -10.16 -13.33
C GLY A 286 2.87 -10.22 -13.03
N PHE A 287 3.43 -11.40 -12.73
CA PHE A 287 4.86 -11.54 -12.49
C PHE A 287 5.70 -11.33 -13.75
N ALA A 288 5.20 -11.68 -14.95
CA ALA A 288 5.86 -11.35 -16.20
C ALA A 288 5.90 -9.83 -16.43
N GLY A 289 4.82 -9.11 -16.10
CA GLY A 289 4.77 -7.65 -16.13
C GLY A 289 5.80 -7.01 -15.18
N LEU A 290 5.90 -7.50 -13.93
CA LEU A 290 6.94 -7.07 -13.00
C LEU A 290 8.34 -7.36 -13.53
N ALA A 291 8.60 -8.59 -14.02
CA ALA A 291 9.89 -8.98 -14.56
C ALA A 291 10.31 -8.09 -15.73
N ALA A 292 9.41 -7.89 -16.70
CA ALA A 292 9.65 -7.02 -17.85
C ALA A 292 9.94 -5.58 -17.43
N GLY A 293 9.13 -5.04 -16.51
CA GLY A 293 9.31 -3.68 -16.02
C GLY A 293 10.63 -3.49 -15.27
N LEU A 294 10.99 -4.40 -14.37
CA LEU A 294 12.27 -4.37 -13.66
C LEU A 294 13.46 -4.53 -14.62
N ALA A 295 13.35 -5.41 -15.62
CA ALA A 295 14.39 -5.56 -16.64
C ALA A 295 14.55 -4.29 -17.48
N VAL A 296 13.45 -3.61 -17.83
CA VAL A 296 13.50 -2.33 -18.56
C VAL A 296 14.12 -1.22 -17.71
N LEU A 297 13.89 -1.21 -16.38
CA LEU A 297 14.53 -0.25 -15.48
C LEU A 297 16.06 -0.35 -15.51
N SER A 298 16.63 -1.54 -15.70
CA SER A 298 18.08 -1.74 -15.70
C SER A 298 18.82 -0.91 -16.76
N ILE A 299 18.13 -0.51 -17.84
CA ILE A 299 18.69 0.34 -18.92
C ILE A 299 19.06 1.74 -18.40
N GLY A 300 18.37 2.26 -17.38
CA GLY A 300 18.71 3.50 -16.69
C GLY A 300 18.46 4.81 -17.45
N THR A 301 17.79 4.76 -18.60
CA THR A 301 17.43 5.97 -19.37
C THR A 301 16.07 6.54 -18.93
N ARG A 302 15.81 7.82 -19.19
CA ARG A 302 14.50 8.43 -18.88
C ARG A 302 13.31 7.66 -19.48
N PRO A 303 13.32 7.26 -20.77
CA PRO A 303 12.23 6.46 -21.32
C PRO A 303 12.09 5.10 -20.65
N SER A 304 13.20 4.44 -20.29
CA SER A 304 13.15 3.13 -19.62
C SER A 304 12.62 3.23 -18.18
N LEU A 305 12.90 4.31 -17.46
CA LEU A 305 12.32 4.55 -16.14
C LEU A 305 10.79 4.71 -16.20
N LEU A 306 10.26 5.43 -17.20
CA LEU A 306 8.82 5.56 -17.42
C LEU A 306 8.18 4.24 -17.85
N ALA A 307 8.74 3.58 -18.86
CA ALA A 307 8.22 2.33 -19.40
C ALA A 307 8.28 1.21 -18.36
N GLY A 308 9.40 1.10 -17.64
CA GLY A 308 9.57 0.12 -16.56
C GLY A 308 8.57 0.33 -15.43
N GLY A 309 8.41 1.56 -14.95
CA GLY A 309 7.42 1.91 -13.94
C GLY A 309 5.99 1.59 -14.38
N ALA A 310 5.63 1.89 -15.64
CA ALA A 310 4.33 1.55 -16.20
C ALA A 310 4.09 0.04 -16.27
N LEU A 311 5.06 -0.75 -16.75
CA LEU A 311 4.95 -2.21 -16.82
C LEU A 311 4.82 -2.85 -15.45
N ILE A 312 5.61 -2.41 -14.46
CA ILE A 312 5.49 -2.85 -13.07
C ILE A 312 4.09 -2.58 -12.56
N THR A 313 3.59 -1.36 -12.74
CA THR A 313 2.24 -0.96 -12.27
C THR A 313 1.14 -1.80 -12.90
N LEU A 314 1.23 -2.12 -14.20
CA LEU A 314 0.27 -2.99 -14.86
C LEU A 314 0.31 -4.42 -14.30
N GLY A 315 1.51 -4.94 -14.01
CA GLY A 315 1.67 -6.24 -13.34
C GLY A 315 1.04 -6.24 -11.93
N ASP A 316 1.27 -5.19 -11.15
CA ASP A 316 0.73 -5.04 -9.80
C ASP A 316 -0.79 -4.97 -9.76
N ILE A 317 -1.42 -4.23 -10.69
CA ILE A 317 -2.88 -4.14 -10.80
C ILE A 317 -3.48 -5.55 -10.92
N VAL A 318 -2.86 -6.42 -11.72
CA VAL A 318 -3.32 -7.81 -11.89
C VAL A 318 -3.10 -8.62 -10.61
N LEU A 319 -1.89 -8.57 -10.03
CA LEU A 319 -1.50 -9.39 -8.88
C LEU A 319 -2.32 -9.03 -7.64
N PHE A 320 -2.37 -7.74 -7.27
CA PHE A 320 -3.01 -7.32 -6.03
C PHE A 320 -4.52 -7.59 -6.06
N LEU A 321 -5.19 -7.23 -7.15
CA LEU A 321 -6.62 -7.48 -7.27
C LEU A 321 -6.92 -8.99 -7.26
N LYS A 322 -6.16 -9.79 -8.01
CA LYS A 322 -6.42 -11.23 -8.12
C LYS A 322 -6.11 -11.98 -6.84
N ASN A 323 -5.05 -11.61 -6.11
CA ASN A 323 -4.72 -12.22 -4.83
C ASN A 323 -5.81 -11.95 -3.78
N ASP A 324 -6.35 -10.74 -3.72
CA ASP A 324 -7.46 -10.39 -2.82
C ASP A 324 -8.73 -11.20 -3.16
N LEU A 325 -9.12 -11.25 -4.44
CA LEU A 325 -10.30 -12.01 -4.89
C LEU A 325 -10.16 -13.51 -4.60
N GLU A 326 -8.98 -14.08 -4.83
CA GLU A 326 -8.72 -15.50 -4.58
C GLU A 326 -8.69 -15.82 -3.08
N ALA A 327 -8.20 -14.91 -2.24
CA ALA A 327 -8.24 -15.05 -0.79
C ALA A 327 -9.68 -15.06 -0.27
N LEU A 328 -10.53 -14.16 -0.78
CA LEU A 328 -11.96 -14.11 -0.45
C LEU A 328 -12.70 -15.40 -0.82
N GLN A 329 -12.34 -16.01 -1.95
CA GLN A 329 -12.98 -17.26 -2.40
C GLN A 329 -12.54 -18.50 -1.62
N ARG A 330 -11.31 -18.50 -1.08
CA ARG A 330 -10.70 -19.71 -0.47
C ARG A 330 -10.70 -19.71 1.05
N SER A 331 -10.87 -18.58 1.70
CA SER A 331 -10.87 -18.49 3.15
C SER A 331 -12.30 -18.56 3.70
N PRO A 332 -12.56 -19.33 4.76
CA PRO A 332 -13.87 -19.37 5.41
C PRO A 332 -14.09 -18.23 6.40
N ARG A 333 -13.17 -17.26 6.45
CA ARG A 333 -13.19 -16.14 7.40
C ARG A 333 -14.01 -14.96 6.86
N SER A 334 -14.34 -14.02 7.72
CA SER A 334 -14.98 -12.76 7.28
C SER A 334 -14.04 -11.92 6.41
N ASP A 335 -14.60 -11.16 5.48
CA ASP A 335 -13.85 -10.33 4.54
C ASP A 335 -12.85 -9.40 5.25
N ALA A 336 -13.24 -8.82 6.40
CA ALA A 336 -12.36 -7.96 7.18
C ALA A 336 -11.09 -8.68 7.68
N VAL A 337 -11.24 -9.94 8.13
CA VAL A 337 -10.10 -10.77 8.56
C VAL A 337 -9.22 -11.14 7.37
N ILE A 338 -9.84 -11.49 6.23
CA ILE A 338 -9.12 -11.84 5.00
C ILE A 338 -8.29 -10.67 4.51
N PHE A 339 -8.86 -9.46 4.41
CA PHE A 339 -8.11 -8.26 4.07
C PHE A 339 -7.01 -7.93 5.09
N GLY A 340 -7.24 -8.17 6.37
CA GLY A 340 -6.22 -8.05 7.41
C GLY A 340 -5.04 -9.02 7.18
N GLN A 341 -5.33 -10.27 6.83
CA GLN A 341 -4.32 -11.27 6.48
C GLN A 341 -3.53 -10.87 5.22
N GLN A 342 -4.22 -10.39 4.17
CA GLN A 342 -3.57 -9.90 2.95
C GLN A 342 -2.68 -8.66 3.22
N ARG A 343 -3.10 -7.77 4.11
CA ARG A 343 -2.27 -6.63 4.57
C ARG A 343 -1.03 -7.10 5.33
N LEU A 344 -1.17 -8.13 6.18
CA LEU A 344 0.00 -8.73 6.85
C LEU A 344 0.96 -9.35 5.84
N ALA A 345 0.45 -10.10 4.84
CA ALA A 345 1.26 -10.64 3.75
C ALA A 345 2.04 -9.53 3.03
N ALA A 346 1.36 -8.42 2.71
CA ALA A 346 1.97 -7.24 2.11
C ALA A 346 3.10 -6.66 2.97
N GLY A 347 2.87 -6.52 4.28
CA GLY A 347 3.88 -6.04 5.23
C GLY A 347 5.11 -6.94 5.30
N LEU A 348 4.90 -8.25 5.34
CA LEU A 348 6.00 -9.23 5.33
C LEU A 348 6.80 -9.17 4.02
N GLY A 349 6.12 -9.07 2.88
CA GLY A 349 6.77 -8.92 1.58
C GLY A 349 7.58 -7.63 1.48
N ALA A 350 6.99 -6.49 1.86
CA ALA A 350 7.66 -5.19 1.86
C ALA A 350 8.87 -5.17 2.81
N CYS A 351 8.75 -5.78 3.99
CA CYS A 351 9.84 -5.93 4.94
C CYS A 351 11.00 -6.76 4.33
N ALA A 352 10.69 -7.93 3.77
CA ALA A 352 11.69 -8.77 3.12
C ALA A 352 12.38 -8.02 1.97
N SER A 353 11.63 -7.26 1.16
CA SER A 353 12.18 -6.40 0.10
C SER A 353 13.15 -5.35 0.64
N GLY A 354 12.82 -4.67 1.73
CA GLY A 354 13.71 -3.67 2.31
C GLY A 354 15.04 -4.28 2.76
N VAL A 355 14.99 -5.42 3.47
CA VAL A 355 16.20 -6.09 3.98
C VAL A 355 17.03 -6.67 2.84
N LEU A 356 16.44 -7.54 2.02
CA LEU A 356 17.16 -8.24 0.95
C LEU A 356 17.49 -7.30 -0.21
N GLY A 357 16.56 -6.42 -0.58
CA GLY A 357 16.76 -5.44 -1.64
C GLY A 357 17.85 -4.42 -1.30
N GLY A 358 17.93 -3.96 -0.04
CA GLY A 358 19.00 -3.07 0.42
C GLY A 358 20.38 -3.70 0.29
N GLN A 359 20.53 -4.99 0.64
CA GLN A 359 21.77 -5.72 0.46
C GLN A 359 22.12 -5.92 -1.02
N LEU A 360 21.14 -6.31 -1.84
CA LEU A 360 21.33 -6.49 -3.29
C LEU A 360 21.70 -5.16 -3.97
N TYR A 361 21.07 -4.06 -3.59
CA TYR A 361 21.38 -2.74 -4.16
C TYR A 361 22.81 -2.30 -3.78
N SER A 362 23.21 -2.49 -2.53
CA SER A 362 24.57 -2.17 -2.09
C SER A 362 25.65 -3.00 -2.77
N ILE A 363 25.34 -4.24 -3.20
CA ILE A 363 26.25 -5.05 -4.03
C ILE A 363 26.37 -4.43 -5.43
N GLY A 364 25.25 -4.01 -6.04
CA GLY A 364 25.25 -3.33 -7.35
C GLY A 364 26.10 -2.06 -7.34
N GLU A 365 26.00 -1.23 -6.28
CA GLU A 365 26.86 -0.04 -6.10
C GLU A 365 28.35 -0.41 -6.06
N ARG A 366 28.73 -1.44 -5.28
CA ARG A 366 30.13 -1.89 -5.17
C ARG A 366 30.69 -2.42 -6.47
N THR A 367 29.84 -2.98 -7.35
CA THR A 367 30.25 -3.47 -8.68
C THR A 367 30.27 -2.36 -9.74
N GLY A 368 29.85 -1.14 -9.40
CA GLY A 368 29.81 0.01 -10.29
C GLY A 368 28.64 0.02 -11.27
N ASP A 369 27.70 -0.93 -11.18
CA ASP A 369 26.51 -0.99 -12.03
C ASP A 369 25.25 -1.29 -11.20
N SER A 370 24.57 -0.23 -10.81
CA SER A 370 23.27 -0.32 -10.11
C SER A 370 22.13 -0.89 -11.00
N GLY A 371 22.35 -1.01 -12.32
CA GLY A 371 21.41 -1.71 -13.23
C GLY A 371 21.31 -3.21 -12.94
N VAL A 372 22.37 -3.83 -12.44
CA VAL A 372 22.41 -5.25 -12.07
C VAL A 372 21.37 -5.57 -11.00
N PHE A 373 21.12 -4.67 -10.04
CA PHE A 373 20.06 -4.82 -9.04
C PHE A 373 18.70 -5.11 -9.67
N TRP A 374 18.33 -4.34 -10.70
CA TRP A 374 17.04 -4.49 -11.39
C TRP A 374 16.95 -5.80 -12.18
N LEU A 375 18.05 -6.26 -12.78
CA LEU A 375 18.09 -7.56 -13.47
C LEU A 375 17.97 -8.73 -12.48
N LEU A 376 18.61 -8.64 -11.32
CA LEU A 376 18.48 -9.65 -10.26
C LEU A 376 17.06 -9.69 -9.70
N ALA A 377 16.42 -8.53 -9.51
CA ALA A 377 15.03 -8.45 -9.09
C ALA A 377 14.08 -9.01 -10.17
N ALA A 378 14.33 -8.73 -11.46
CA ALA A 378 13.57 -9.31 -12.58
C ALA A 378 13.71 -10.84 -12.64
N ALA A 379 14.91 -11.37 -12.44
CA ALA A 379 15.14 -12.82 -12.39
C ALA A 379 14.34 -13.48 -11.26
N GLN A 380 14.24 -12.85 -10.10
CA GLN A 380 13.42 -13.35 -8.97
C GLN A 380 11.93 -13.44 -9.35
N CYS A 381 11.40 -12.49 -10.14
CA CYS A 381 10.01 -12.54 -10.62
C CYS A 381 9.73 -13.77 -11.48
N LEU A 382 10.72 -14.28 -12.18
CA LEU A 382 10.57 -15.47 -13.03
C LEU A 382 10.81 -16.78 -12.26
N LEU A 383 11.68 -16.77 -11.26
CA LEU A 383 12.09 -17.98 -10.54
C LEU A 383 11.20 -18.31 -9.33
N LEU A 384 10.82 -17.30 -8.53
CA LEU A 384 10.11 -17.53 -7.28
C LEU A 384 8.66 -18.03 -7.45
N PRO A 385 7.83 -17.52 -8.40
CA PRO A 385 6.48 -18.00 -8.58
C PRO A 385 6.37 -19.48 -8.99
N PRO A 386 7.14 -19.97 -9.96
CA PRO A 386 7.16 -21.41 -10.27
C PRO A 386 7.63 -22.27 -9.09
N LEU A 387 8.63 -21.81 -8.35
CA LEU A 387 9.13 -22.51 -7.17
C LEU A 387 8.03 -22.66 -6.09
N LEU A 388 7.27 -21.59 -5.81
CA LEU A 388 6.12 -21.62 -4.91
C LEU A 388 5.07 -22.65 -5.34
N LEU A 389 4.75 -22.69 -6.63
CA LEU A 389 3.78 -23.63 -7.19
C LEU A 389 4.28 -25.08 -7.13
N MET A 390 5.58 -25.31 -7.38
CA MET A 390 6.21 -26.64 -7.27
C MET A 390 6.22 -27.16 -5.82
N LEU A 391 6.60 -26.32 -4.86
CA LEU A 391 6.60 -26.69 -3.44
C LEU A 391 5.19 -27.08 -2.97
N ARG A 392 4.15 -26.34 -3.40
CA ARG A 392 2.76 -26.67 -3.12
C ARG A 392 2.36 -28.04 -3.67
N ARG A 393 2.73 -28.34 -4.94
CA ARG A 393 2.41 -29.62 -5.57
C ARG A 393 3.06 -30.80 -4.81
N ARG A 394 4.30 -30.62 -4.31
CA ARG A 394 4.98 -31.62 -3.49
C ARG A 394 4.31 -31.82 -2.13
N ALA A 395 3.90 -30.75 -1.45
CA ALA A 395 3.21 -30.82 -0.16
C ALA A 395 1.82 -31.46 -0.25
N ALA A 396 1.13 -31.37 -1.39
CA ALA A 396 -0.19 -31.95 -1.62
C ALA A 396 -0.16 -33.47 -1.94
N ARG A 397 0.97 -33.99 -2.43
CA ARG A 397 1.12 -35.42 -2.80
C ARG A 397 0.98 -36.43 -1.65
N PRO A 398 1.57 -36.25 -0.45
CA PRO A 398 1.43 -37.24 0.63
C PRO A 398 0.00 -37.37 1.15
N ALA A 399 -0.80 -36.32 1.16
CA ALA A 399 -2.18 -36.34 1.61
C ALA A 399 -3.13 -37.13 0.70
N GLN A 400 -2.81 -37.29 -0.58
CA GLN A 400 -3.59 -38.09 -1.52
C GLN A 400 -3.22 -39.59 -1.45
N LEU A 401 -1.97 -39.93 -1.12
CA LEU A 401 -1.55 -41.32 -0.95
C LEU A 401 -2.12 -41.92 0.33
N SER A 402 -2.21 -41.17 1.44
CA SER A 402 -2.80 -41.66 2.69
C SER A 402 -4.32 -41.88 2.58
N ARG A 403 -5.04 -41.12 1.76
CA ARG A 403 -6.47 -41.30 1.49
C ARG A 403 -6.78 -42.53 0.60
N ARG A 404 -5.83 -42.96 -0.22
CA ARG A 404 -6.04 -44.18 -1.06
C ARG A 404 -5.73 -45.47 -0.31
N SER A 405 -4.95 -45.41 0.76
CA SER A 405 -4.66 -46.60 1.60
C SER A 405 -5.75 -46.88 2.65
N THR A 406 -6.70 -45.95 2.88
CA THR A 406 -7.82 -46.17 3.81
C THR A 406 -9.13 -46.59 3.12
N VAL A 407 -9.12 -46.82 1.81
CA VAL A 407 -10.23 -47.36 1.03
C VAL A 407 -9.72 -48.56 0.25
N ALA A 408 -9.44 -49.63 0.96
CA ALA A 408 -9.35 -50.96 0.42
C ALA A 408 -10.25 -51.90 1.31
N PRO A 409 -11.06 -52.77 0.72
CA PRO A 409 -12.14 -53.47 1.34
C PRO A 409 -11.70 -54.46 2.41
#